data_9c29b9613ecd95b1a91ce26ccdb195af
#
_entry.id   9c29b9613ecd95b1a91ce26ccdb195af
#
_cell.length_a   1.000
_cell.length_b   1.000
_cell.length_c   1.000
_cell.angle_alpha   90.00
_cell.angle_beta   90.00
_cell.angle_gamma   90.00
#
_symmetry.space_group_name_H-M   'P 1'
#
loop_
_entity.id
_entity.type
_entity.pdbx_description
1 polymer ?
#
loop_
_entity_poly.entity_id
_entity_poly.type
_entity_poly.pdbx_seq_one_letter_code
_entity_poly.pdbx_strand_id
1 'polypeptide(L)'
;LKLYGKIIRETKILKDTFVVEEDSTMQYRERLEKCLINLCREIGIPVPIWLEKNTKEFAHFRRTFFSNEQFVEKVDFDRFEIRVE
;
A
#
# COMPACT_ATOMS: atom_id res chain seq x y z
N LEU A 1 12.89 -3.85 4.66
CA LEU A 1 11.61 -3.95 3.96
C LEU A 1 11.47 -2.84 2.94
N LYS A 2 11.26 -3.19 1.70
CA LYS A 2 11.03 -2.24 0.61
C LYS A 2 9.62 -2.46 0.08
N LEU A 3 8.80 -1.42 0.17
CA LEU A 3 7.40 -1.49 -0.22
C LEU A 3 7.16 -0.57 -1.42
N TYR A 4 6.71 -1.15 -2.52
CA TYR A 4 6.32 -0.42 -3.72
C TYR A 4 4.83 -0.14 -3.70
N GLY A 5 4.44 0.99 -4.26
CA GLY A 5 3.02 1.32 -4.39
C GLY A 5 2.75 2.09 -5.66
N LYS A 6 1.56 1.88 -6.20
CA LYS A 6 1.10 2.64 -7.37
C LYS A 6 -0.41 2.83 -7.31
N ILE A 7 -0.86 3.97 -7.80
CA ILE A 7 -2.29 4.26 -7.92
C ILE A 7 -2.66 4.21 -9.39
N ILE A 8 -3.79 3.59 -9.69
CA ILE A 8 -4.23 3.29 -11.05
C ILE A 8 -5.65 3.82 -11.23
N ARG A 9 -5.88 4.51 -12.35
CA ARG A 9 -7.20 4.92 -12.79
C ARG A 9 -7.39 4.40 -14.21
N GLU A 10 -8.43 3.57 -14.40
CA GLU A 10 -8.65 2.83 -15.63
C GLU A 10 -7.43 1.96 -15.93
N THR A 11 -6.70 2.22 -16.99
CA THR A 11 -5.50 1.46 -17.34
C THR A 11 -4.22 2.24 -17.10
N LYS A 12 -4.34 3.45 -16.52
CA LYS A 12 -3.18 4.34 -16.36
C LYS A 12 -2.64 4.32 -14.94
N ILE A 13 -1.33 4.21 -14.84
CA ILE A 13 -0.63 4.43 -13.57
C ILE A 13 -0.48 5.93 -13.39
N LEU A 14 -1.14 6.49 -12.37
CA LEU A 14 -1.09 7.93 -12.10
C LEU A 14 0.17 8.32 -11.36
N LYS A 15 0.60 7.45 -10.43
CA LYS A 15 1.80 7.65 -9.63
C LYS A 15 2.32 6.30 -9.18
N ASP A 16 3.63 6.18 -9.04
CA ASP A 16 4.26 5.02 -8.41
C ASP A 16 5.51 5.49 -7.67
N THR A 17 5.82 4.82 -6.58
CA THR A 17 7.03 5.07 -5.81
C THR A 17 7.27 3.89 -4.86
N PHE A 18 8.32 4.00 -4.05
CA PHE A 18 8.60 3.02 -3.03
C PHE A 18 9.19 3.70 -1.79
N VAL A 19 9.10 3.00 -0.67
CA VAL A 19 9.72 3.41 0.59
C VAL A 19 10.47 2.24 1.18
N VAL A 20 11.44 2.53 2.03
CA VAL A 20 12.26 1.52 2.68
C VAL A 20 12.21 1.74 4.19
N GLU A 21 12.05 0.63 4.94
CA GLU A 21 12.17 0.63 6.39
C GLU A 21 13.07 -0.51 6.79
N GLU A 22 14.22 -0.18 7.39
CA GLU A 22 15.23 -1.17 7.74
C GLU A 22 15.47 -1.32 9.23
N ASP A 23 14.60 -0.77 10.07
CA ASP A 23 14.74 -0.88 11.52
C ASP A 23 14.52 -2.33 11.96
N SER A 24 15.63 -3.02 12.24
CA SER A 24 15.61 -4.43 12.64
C SER A 24 15.04 -4.66 14.04
N THR A 25 14.85 -3.61 14.81
CA THR A 25 14.26 -3.73 16.16
C THR A 25 12.73 -3.85 16.08
N MET A 26 12.12 -3.47 14.94
CA MET A 26 10.69 -3.57 14.73
C MET A 26 10.30 -4.94 14.22
N GLN A 27 9.15 -5.43 14.65
CA GLN A 27 8.56 -6.63 14.07
C GLN A 27 8.13 -6.35 12.64
N TYR A 28 8.03 -7.40 11.83
CA TYR A 28 7.66 -7.27 10.43
C TYR A 28 6.35 -6.51 10.26
N ARG A 29 5.35 -6.84 11.07
CA ARG A 29 4.04 -6.18 11.02
C ARG A 29 4.15 -4.67 11.24
N GLU A 30 4.96 -4.27 12.20
CA GLU A 30 5.17 -2.85 12.50
C GLU A 30 5.90 -2.14 11.36
N ARG A 31 6.90 -2.79 10.78
CA ARG A 31 7.62 -2.25 9.64
C ARG A 31 6.71 -2.08 8.43
N LEU A 32 5.87 -3.07 8.18
CA LEU A 32 4.92 -3.01 7.07
C LEU A 32 3.93 -1.86 7.25
N GLU A 33 3.39 -1.72 8.45
CA GLU A 33 2.45 -0.65 8.76
C GLU A 33 3.10 0.71 8.59
N LYS A 34 4.31 0.90 9.11
CA LYS A 34 5.05 2.15 8.97
C LYS A 34 5.36 2.45 7.50
N CYS A 35 5.78 1.44 6.74
CA CYS A 35 6.02 1.57 5.31
C CYS A 35 4.76 1.99 4.57
N LEU A 36 3.63 1.38 4.88
CA LEU A 36 2.37 1.71 4.22
C LEU A 36 1.98 3.17 4.47
N ILE A 37 2.09 3.62 5.71
CA ILE A 37 1.78 5.00 6.07
C ILE A 37 2.70 5.97 5.33
N ASN A 38 4.00 5.68 5.31
CA ASN A 38 4.98 6.52 4.64
C ASN A 38 4.78 6.52 3.13
N LEU A 39 4.44 5.37 2.56
CA LEU A 39 4.16 5.25 1.13
C LEU A 39 2.95 6.10 0.73
N CYS A 40 1.87 6.03 1.52
CA CYS A 40 0.69 6.84 1.27
C CYS A 40 1.00 8.34 1.36
N ARG A 41 1.85 8.72 2.32
CA ARG A 41 2.28 10.11 2.45
C ARG A 41 3.08 10.56 1.23
N GLU A 42 3.99 9.73 0.75
CA GLU A 42 4.80 10.04 -0.44
C GLU A 42 3.93 10.19 -1.69
N ILE A 43 2.93 9.33 -1.85
CA ILE A 43 2.03 9.40 -3.00
C ILE A 43 1.05 10.56 -2.85
N GLY A 44 0.71 10.93 -1.62
CA GLY A 44 -0.24 11.99 -1.32
C GLY A 44 -1.67 11.49 -1.24
N ILE A 45 -1.88 10.29 -0.71
CA ILE A 45 -3.20 9.68 -0.57
C ILE A 45 -3.47 9.32 0.89
N PRO A 46 -4.74 9.19 1.28
CA PRO A 46 -5.07 8.71 2.62
C PRO A 46 -4.68 7.24 2.77
N VAL A 47 -4.53 6.79 4.00
CA VAL A 47 -4.21 5.39 4.28
C VAL A 47 -5.49 4.57 4.11
N PRO A 48 -5.45 3.48 3.32
CA PRO A 48 -6.63 2.66 3.10
C PRO A 48 -6.99 1.80 4.31
N ILE A 49 -8.20 1.26 4.29
CA ILE A 49 -8.65 0.28 5.27
C ILE A 49 -8.10 -1.07 4.85
N TRP A 50 -7.31 -1.69 5.74
CA TRP A 50 -6.75 -3.01 5.51
C TRP A 50 -7.79 -4.07 5.88
N LEU A 51 -8.25 -4.84 4.89
CA LEU A 51 -9.24 -5.90 5.10
C LEU A 51 -8.57 -7.27 5.19
N GLU A 52 -9.32 -8.26 5.61
CA GLU A 52 -8.81 -9.64 5.73
C GLU A 52 -8.28 -10.16 4.40
N LYS A 53 -8.93 -9.83 3.29
CA LYS A 53 -8.46 -10.24 1.96
C LYS A 53 -7.05 -9.73 1.68
N ASN A 54 -6.72 -8.54 2.18
CA ASN A 54 -5.37 -7.98 1.99
C ASN A 54 -4.34 -8.80 2.76
N THR A 55 -4.66 -9.24 3.97
CA THR A 55 -3.78 -10.10 4.74
C THR A 55 -3.50 -11.40 3.99
N LYS A 56 -4.55 -12.03 3.46
CA LYS A 56 -4.42 -13.29 2.74
C LYS A 56 -3.62 -13.14 1.45
N GLU A 57 -3.93 -12.13 0.67
CA GLU A 57 -3.22 -11.87 -0.58
C GLU A 57 -1.76 -11.55 -0.32
N PHE A 58 -1.50 -10.71 0.67
CA PHE A 58 -0.13 -10.31 0.98
C PHE A 58 0.70 -11.48 1.48
N ALA A 59 0.10 -12.35 2.31
CA ALA A 59 0.79 -13.55 2.79
C ALA A 59 1.13 -14.51 1.65
N HIS A 60 0.25 -14.64 0.67
CA HIS A 60 0.43 -15.55 -0.46
C HIS A 60 1.31 -15.00 -1.56
N PHE A 61 1.10 -13.75 -1.93
CA PHE A 61 1.67 -13.17 -3.15
C PHE A 61 2.64 -12.04 -2.89
N ARG A 62 2.80 -11.61 -1.64
CA ARG A 62 3.59 -10.46 -1.22
C ARG A 62 3.13 -9.18 -1.91
N ARG A 63 1.89 -9.15 -2.31
CA ARG A 63 1.24 -7.99 -2.92
C ARG A 63 -0.25 -8.06 -2.67
N THR A 64 -0.87 -6.89 -2.68
CA THR A 64 -2.31 -6.77 -2.56
C THR A 64 -2.74 -5.44 -3.17
N PHE A 65 -4.02 -5.21 -3.28
CA PHE A 65 -4.53 -3.92 -3.72
C PHE A 65 -5.72 -3.49 -2.88
N PHE A 66 -5.95 -2.20 -2.87
CA PHE A 66 -7.06 -1.56 -2.18
C PHE A 66 -7.92 -0.87 -3.22
N SER A 67 -9.21 -1.21 -3.28
CA SER A 67 -10.15 -0.52 -4.16
C SER A 67 -10.45 0.87 -3.60
N ASN A 68 -11.03 1.74 -4.42
CA ASN A 68 -11.41 3.07 -3.96
C ASN A 68 -12.40 3.02 -2.80
N GLU A 69 -13.16 1.94 -2.65
CA GLU A 69 -14.10 1.76 -1.55
C GLU A 69 -13.41 1.46 -0.21
N GLN A 70 -12.15 1.11 -0.23
CA GLN A 70 -11.38 0.85 0.99
C GLN A 70 -10.77 2.12 1.58
N PHE A 71 -11.16 3.28 1.09
CA PHE A 71 -10.74 4.57 1.61
C PHE A 71 -11.94 5.28 2.23
N VAL A 72 -11.76 5.85 3.43
CA VAL A 72 -12.83 6.61 4.10
C VAL A 72 -13.13 7.87 3.30
N GLU A 73 -12.08 8.52 2.79
CA GLU A 73 -12.24 9.70 1.96
C GLU A 73 -12.44 9.30 0.50
N LYS A 74 -13.14 10.14 -0.23
CA LYS A 74 -13.31 9.94 -1.67
C LYS A 74 -11.97 10.17 -2.37
N VAL A 75 -11.56 9.20 -3.19
CA VAL A 75 -10.32 9.29 -3.98
C VAL A 75 -10.67 9.25 -5.46
N ASP A 76 -9.77 9.77 -6.31
CA ASP A 76 -10.01 9.89 -7.74
C ASP A 76 -9.24 8.85 -8.57
N PHE A 77 -8.97 7.71 -7.98
CA PHE A 77 -8.35 6.57 -8.66
C PHE A 77 -9.16 5.32 -8.35
N ASP A 78 -8.92 4.25 -9.11
CA ASP A 78 -9.69 3.01 -8.98
C ASP A 78 -9.10 2.08 -7.94
N ARG A 79 -7.77 1.99 -7.87
CA ARG A 79 -7.12 1.12 -6.90
C ARG A 79 -5.70 1.57 -6.59
N PHE A 80 -5.25 1.15 -5.44
CA PHE A 80 -3.91 1.37 -4.94
C PHE A 80 -3.26 -0.01 -4.75
N GLU A 81 -2.22 -0.31 -5.50
CA GLU A 81 -1.53 -1.60 -5.42
C GLU A 81 -0.22 -1.44 -4.66
N ILE A 82 0.06 -2.41 -3.79
CA ILE A 82 1.33 -2.47 -3.06
C ILE A 82 1.97 -3.84 -3.25
N ARG A 83 3.29 -3.87 -3.22
CA ARG A 83 4.04 -5.12 -3.21
C ARG A 83 5.36 -4.97 -2.47
N VAL A 84 5.80 -6.05 -1.85
CA VAL A 84 7.12 -6.15 -1.22
C VAL A 84 8.07 -6.82 -2.20
N GLU A 85 9.25 -6.30 -2.28
CA GLU A 85 10.29 -6.88 -3.11
C GLU A 85 10.84 -8.17 -2.50
#